data_6dae2f20d853410e7b7e6d13f1c3ea01
#
_entry.id   6dae2f20d853410e7b7e6d13f1c3ea01
#
_cell.length_a   1.000
_cell.length_b   1.000
_cell.length_c   1.000
_cell.angle_alpha   90.00
_cell.angle_beta   90.00
_cell.angle_gamma   90.00
#
_symmetry.space_group_name_H-M   'P 1'
#
loop_
_entity.id
_entity.type
_entity.pdbx_description
1 polymer ?
#
loop_
_entity_poly.entity_id
_entity_poly.type
_entity_poly.pdbx_seq_one_letter_code
_entity_poly.pdbx_strand_id
1 'polypeptide(L)'
;MTHDNILRKFSFITLIVVIIISSCARNSKSFSIINMTWKIVENTTTNLPAGIKIMSGRNDELPINAWAAIIDPTDPDVDLDIIVSEDLDRRETLTQFSGNKKARVVVNGGYFLMDKTPTEHVGLLYVNNHTVAPATKSVLRNNKRFFTARGALGFSDDGSIDIAWVTSRNDSLFNFAEPLENHPEEPVDSFDFSKAEPWDVDDALHAGPVLMHDGKIRVTSDEEVFFGSTIPNIHPRTAAGYRISGELVLLVVDGRQVSSRGVDLQELAILMKDLGCVEAINLDGGGSSAMVVDGKLLNRPAGTTIQREVMSAIAVSVN
;
A
#
# COMPACT_ATOMS: atom_id res chain seq x y z
N MET A 1 56.30 66.08 49.26
CA MET A 1 55.19 66.88 48.66
C MET A 1 55.09 66.44 47.21
N THR A 2 54.39 65.46 46.91
CA THR A 2 54.04 65.08 45.50
C THR A 2 52.87 64.14 45.57
N HIS A 3 51.77 64.58 44.99
CA HIS A 3 50.54 63.81 44.86
C HIS A 3 50.66 62.87 43.66
N ASP A 4 50.58 61.59 43.92
CA ASP A 4 50.45 60.59 42.86
C ASP A 4 48.97 60.31 42.58
N ASN A 5 48.59 60.58 41.34
CA ASN A 5 47.27 60.23 40.77
C ASN A 5 47.24 58.77 40.25
N ILE A 6 46.48 57.96 40.92
CA ILE A 6 46.22 56.61 40.48
C ILE A 6 45.01 56.59 39.53
N LEU A 7 45.27 56.46 38.26
CA LEU A 7 44.27 56.21 37.23
C LEU A 7 43.83 54.72 37.26
N ARG A 8 42.61 54.47 37.75
CA ARG A 8 41.96 53.17 37.65
C ARG A 8 41.46 52.93 36.18
N LYS A 9 42.12 52.04 35.48
CA LYS A 9 41.60 51.52 34.21
C LYS A 9 40.47 50.48 34.50
N PHE A 10 39.24 50.84 34.18
CA PHE A 10 38.13 49.89 34.09
C PHE A 10 38.27 49.19 32.78
N SER A 11 38.56 47.87 32.86
CA SER A 11 38.52 46.95 31.70
C SER A 11 37.10 46.40 31.54
N PHE A 12 36.39 46.89 30.52
CA PHE A 12 35.12 46.32 30.13
C PHE A 12 35.37 44.98 29.41
N ILE A 13 35.09 43.85 30.08
CA ILE A 13 35.03 42.52 29.44
C ILE A 13 33.66 42.43 28.82
N THR A 14 33.59 42.59 27.51
CA THR A 14 32.37 42.30 26.73
C THR A 14 32.24 40.79 26.56
N LEU A 15 31.34 40.19 27.34
CA LEU A 15 30.98 38.77 27.22
C LEU A 15 30.12 38.60 25.96
N ILE A 16 30.71 38.12 24.87
CA ILE A 16 29.98 37.70 23.68
C ILE A 16 29.35 36.35 23.96
N VAL A 17 28.06 36.30 24.27
CA VAL A 17 27.27 35.08 24.33
C VAL A 17 26.94 34.68 22.90
N VAL A 18 27.69 33.73 22.35
CA VAL A 18 27.36 33.08 21.09
C VAL A 18 26.23 32.08 21.38
N ILE A 19 25.00 32.46 21.10
CA ILE A 19 23.87 31.55 21.09
C ILE A 19 24.00 30.68 19.83
N ILE A 20 24.51 29.48 20.01
CA ILE A 20 24.45 28.41 18.97
C ILE A 20 22.99 27.97 18.91
N ILE A 21 22.22 28.56 18.02
CA ILE A 21 20.92 28.03 17.63
C ILE A 21 21.22 26.76 16.82
N SER A 22 21.23 25.61 17.50
CA SER A 22 21.23 24.30 16.85
C SER A 22 19.90 24.18 16.14
N SER A 23 19.87 24.64 14.87
CA SER A 23 18.78 24.39 13.97
C SER A 23 18.73 22.86 13.72
N CYS A 24 17.83 22.17 14.42
CA CYS A 24 17.36 20.86 14.01
C CYS A 24 16.69 21.04 12.64
N ALA A 25 17.49 21.06 11.59
CA ALA A 25 16.97 20.86 10.24
C ALA A 25 16.37 19.46 10.22
N ARG A 26 15.04 19.36 10.47
CA ARG A 26 14.28 18.22 10.01
C ARG A 26 14.54 18.16 8.50
N ASN A 27 15.28 17.15 8.07
CA ASN A 27 15.38 16.79 6.67
C ASN A 27 13.95 16.51 6.18
N SER A 28 13.28 17.54 5.71
CA SER A 28 12.14 17.35 4.84
C SER A 28 12.72 16.74 3.57
N LYS A 29 12.61 15.41 3.43
CA LYS A 29 12.84 14.76 2.14
C LYS A 29 11.93 15.49 1.16
N SER A 30 12.51 16.27 0.25
CA SER A 30 11.76 16.83 -0.87
C SER A 30 11.27 15.62 -1.65
N PHE A 31 9.96 15.40 -1.65
CA PHE A 31 9.36 14.38 -2.48
C PHE A 31 9.65 14.76 -3.94
N SER A 32 10.41 13.93 -4.64
CA SER A 32 10.62 14.11 -6.06
C SER A 32 9.26 13.94 -6.74
N ILE A 33 8.85 14.96 -7.49
CA ILE A 33 7.62 14.89 -8.29
C ILE A 33 7.87 13.85 -9.38
N ILE A 34 7.02 12.83 -9.46
CA ILE A 34 7.03 11.85 -10.54
C ILE A 34 6.00 12.30 -11.56
N ASN A 35 6.45 12.92 -12.63
CA ASN A 35 5.57 13.41 -13.68
C ASN A 35 5.12 12.25 -14.59
N MET A 36 3.99 11.62 -14.27
CA MET A 36 3.39 10.61 -15.11
C MET A 36 2.53 11.25 -16.21
N THR A 37 2.62 10.73 -17.43
CA THR A 37 1.69 11.03 -18.50
C THR A 37 0.64 9.92 -18.56
N TRP A 38 -0.57 10.21 -18.09
CA TRP A 38 -1.70 9.28 -18.09
C TRP A 38 -2.54 9.41 -19.36
N LYS A 39 -2.98 8.26 -19.93
CA LYS A 39 -3.87 8.19 -21.09
C LYS A 39 -4.91 7.11 -20.87
N ILE A 40 -6.15 7.37 -21.29
CA ILE A 40 -7.20 6.35 -21.31
C ILE A 40 -6.86 5.29 -22.36
N VAL A 41 -7.05 4.02 -22.01
CA VAL A 41 -6.81 2.88 -22.91
C VAL A 41 -8.13 2.53 -23.59
N GLU A 42 -8.42 3.22 -24.70
CA GLU A 42 -9.72 3.15 -25.42
C GLU A 42 -10.09 1.73 -25.89
N ASN A 43 -9.12 0.93 -26.32
CA ASN A 43 -9.36 -0.41 -26.86
C ASN A 43 -9.76 -1.47 -25.81
N THR A 44 -9.64 -1.17 -24.52
CA THR A 44 -10.05 -2.06 -23.43
C THR A 44 -11.38 -1.65 -22.82
N THR A 45 -11.87 -0.45 -23.13
CA THR A 45 -13.06 0.14 -22.49
C THR A 45 -14.35 -0.07 -23.29
N THR A 46 -14.29 -0.60 -24.52
CA THR A 46 -15.46 -0.73 -25.39
C THR A 46 -16.58 -1.64 -24.85
N ASN A 47 -16.25 -2.51 -23.89
CA ASN A 47 -17.20 -3.44 -23.27
C ASN A 47 -17.30 -3.28 -21.74
N LEU A 48 -16.67 -2.24 -21.17
CA LEU A 48 -16.75 -1.97 -19.75
C LEU A 48 -17.87 -0.97 -19.46
N PRO A 49 -18.55 -1.03 -18.29
CA PRO A 49 -19.48 -0.02 -17.82
C PRO A 49 -18.84 1.36 -17.75
N ALA A 50 -19.67 2.40 -17.75
CA ALA A 50 -19.20 3.77 -17.65
C ALA A 50 -18.44 4.05 -16.33
N GLY A 51 -18.75 3.32 -15.29
CA GLY A 51 -18.09 3.37 -13.98
C GLY A 51 -16.66 2.82 -13.97
N ILE A 52 -16.19 2.15 -15.05
CA ILE A 52 -14.84 1.59 -15.12
C ILE A 52 -14.00 2.30 -16.17
N LYS A 53 -12.86 2.90 -15.74
CA LYS A 53 -11.89 3.57 -16.63
C LYS A 53 -10.52 2.94 -16.47
N ILE A 54 -9.93 2.49 -17.60
CA ILE A 54 -8.56 1.96 -17.62
C ILE A 54 -7.62 3.01 -18.19
N MET A 55 -6.51 3.23 -17.48
CA MET A 55 -5.50 4.21 -17.86
C MET A 55 -4.13 3.54 -17.96
N SER A 56 -3.30 4.00 -18.91
CA SER A 56 -1.87 3.71 -18.95
C SER A 56 -1.08 4.96 -18.60
N GLY A 57 -0.07 4.81 -17.76
CA GLY A 57 0.82 5.87 -17.32
C GLY A 57 2.26 5.61 -17.73
N ARG A 58 2.96 6.65 -18.13
CA ARG A 58 4.37 6.57 -18.50
C ARG A 58 5.17 7.76 -17.99
N ASN A 59 6.37 7.48 -17.52
CA ASN A 59 7.43 8.47 -17.30
C ASN A 59 8.68 8.00 -18.05
N ASP A 60 9.21 8.85 -18.95
CA ASP A 60 10.37 8.52 -19.78
C ASP A 60 11.71 8.93 -19.13
N GLU A 61 11.71 9.91 -18.23
CA GLU A 61 12.90 10.36 -17.50
C GLU A 61 13.30 9.36 -16.41
N LEU A 62 12.30 8.91 -15.61
CA LEU A 62 12.41 7.76 -14.76
C LEU A 62 11.64 6.63 -15.46
N PRO A 63 12.30 5.63 -16.07
CA PRO A 63 11.60 4.65 -16.87
C PRO A 63 10.58 3.90 -16.01
N ILE A 64 9.32 4.35 -16.08
CA ILE A 64 8.17 3.80 -15.35
C ILE A 64 7.02 3.62 -16.34
N ASN A 65 6.46 2.41 -16.39
CA ASN A 65 5.19 2.11 -17.02
C ASN A 65 4.22 1.63 -15.95
N ALA A 66 3.00 2.13 -15.99
CA ALA A 66 1.96 1.81 -15.03
C ALA A 66 0.58 1.70 -15.70
N TRP A 67 -0.31 0.96 -15.08
CA TRP A 67 -1.72 0.85 -15.47
C TRP A 67 -2.58 1.10 -14.24
N ALA A 68 -3.63 1.87 -14.41
CA ALA A 68 -4.60 2.15 -13.35
C ALA A 68 -6.00 1.81 -13.85
N ALA A 69 -6.79 1.17 -12.98
CA ALA A 69 -8.22 1.06 -13.12
C ALA A 69 -8.88 1.97 -12.09
N ILE A 70 -9.80 2.81 -12.53
CA ILE A 70 -10.61 3.69 -11.69
C ILE A 70 -12.03 3.19 -11.79
N ILE A 71 -12.60 2.79 -10.66
CA ILE A 71 -13.86 2.08 -10.57
C ILE A 71 -14.81 2.85 -9.67
N ASP A 72 -15.98 3.16 -10.18
CA ASP A 72 -17.08 3.73 -9.41
C ASP A 72 -17.91 2.58 -8.79
N PRO A 73 -17.83 2.35 -7.48
CA PRO A 73 -18.58 1.27 -6.83
C PRO A 73 -20.08 1.57 -6.70
N THR A 74 -20.51 2.79 -7.05
CA THR A 74 -21.94 3.15 -7.06
C THR A 74 -22.62 2.86 -8.40
N ASP A 75 -21.85 2.47 -9.43
CA ASP A 75 -22.41 2.01 -10.70
C ASP A 75 -23.09 0.64 -10.46
N PRO A 76 -24.42 0.51 -10.72
CA PRO A 76 -25.17 -0.70 -10.40
C PRO A 76 -24.75 -1.94 -11.20
N ASP A 77 -23.95 -1.74 -12.25
CA ASP A 77 -23.40 -2.83 -13.06
C ASP A 77 -22.03 -3.31 -12.53
N VAL A 78 -21.52 -2.74 -11.41
CA VAL A 78 -20.19 -3.00 -10.87
C VAL A 78 -20.28 -3.67 -9.50
N ASP A 79 -19.60 -4.81 -9.34
CA ASP A 79 -19.38 -5.49 -8.06
C ASP A 79 -17.88 -5.59 -7.75
N LEU A 80 -17.53 -5.41 -6.47
CA LEU A 80 -16.16 -5.50 -5.96
C LEU A 80 -16.02 -6.71 -5.04
N ASP A 81 -15.06 -7.60 -5.35
CA ASP A 81 -14.83 -8.82 -4.58
C ASP A 81 -13.34 -9.01 -4.25
N ILE A 82 -13.07 -9.65 -3.12
CA ILE A 82 -11.82 -10.35 -2.86
C ILE A 82 -12.03 -11.82 -3.16
N ILE A 83 -11.31 -12.34 -4.15
CA ILE A 83 -11.44 -13.73 -4.60
C ILE A 83 -10.21 -14.55 -4.24
N VAL A 84 -10.43 -15.84 -4.00
CA VAL A 84 -9.40 -16.79 -3.58
C VAL A 84 -9.36 -17.93 -4.58
N SER A 85 -8.16 -18.46 -4.84
CA SER A 85 -7.98 -19.64 -5.70
C SER A 85 -8.71 -20.85 -5.14
N GLU A 86 -9.44 -21.53 -6.01
CA GLU A 86 -10.13 -22.80 -5.75
C GLU A 86 -9.27 -24.01 -6.17
N ASP A 87 -8.10 -23.80 -6.79
CA ASP A 87 -7.20 -24.87 -7.17
C ASP A 87 -6.62 -25.61 -5.96
N LEU A 88 -6.23 -26.86 -6.14
CA LEU A 88 -5.73 -27.72 -5.05
C LEU A 88 -4.47 -27.17 -4.38
N ASP A 89 -3.63 -26.47 -5.10
CA ASP A 89 -2.44 -25.81 -4.55
C ASP A 89 -2.73 -24.39 -4.07
N ARG A 90 -3.99 -23.94 -4.24
CA ARG A 90 -4.52 -22.61 -3.87
C ARG A 90 -3.82 -21.46 -4.59
N ARG A 91 -3.48 -21.66 -5.88
CA ARG A 91 -2.89 -20.62 -6.73
C ARG A 91 -3.46 -20.66 -8.13
N GLU A 92 -3.74 -19.49 -8.69
CA GLU A 92 -4.20 -19.30 -10.07
C GLU A 92 -3.56 -18.06 -10.68
N THR A 93 -3.44 -18.01 -11.99
CA THR A 93 -3.10 -16.79 -12.71
C THR A 93 -4.30 -15.83 -12.72
N LEU A 94 -4.06 -14.52 -12.83
CA LEU A 94 -5.14 -13.54 -12.89
C LEU A 94 -6.05 -13.76 -14.12
N THR A 95 -5.52 -14.32 -15.22
CA THR A 95 -6.33 -14.69 -16.38
C THR A 95 -7.29 -15.84 -16.04
N GLN A 96 -6.87 -16.82 -15.24
CA GLN A 96 -7.77 -17.89 -14.75
C GLN A 96 -8.83 -17.31 -13.82
N PHE A 97 -8.46 -16.49 -12.86
CA PHE A 97 -9.42 -15.77 -12.01
C PHE A 97 -10.46 -14.99 -12.83
N SER A 98 -10.02 -14.21 -13.83
CA SER A 98 -10.93 -13.48 -14.73
C SER A 98 -11.92 -14.40 -15.43
N GLY A 99 -11.46 -15.55 -15.93
CA GLY A 99 -12.31 -16.54 -16.60
C GLY A 99 -13.29 -17.24 -15.66
N ASN A 100 -12.78 -17.73 -14.54
CA ASN A 100 -13.54 -18.52 -13.56
C ASN A 100 -14.63 -17.69 -12.86
N LYS A 101 -14.33 -16.43 -12.53
CA LYS A 101 -15.24 -15.54 -11.80
C LYS A 101 -15.97 -14.53 -12.71
N LYS A 102 -15.74 -14.58 -14.02
CA LYS A 102 -16.30 -13.63 -15.01
C LYS A 102 -15.94 -12.16 -14.68
N ALA A 103 -14.84 -11.95 -13.96
CA ALA A 103 -14.39 -10.62 -13.57
C ALA A 103 -13.79 -9.88 -14.77
N ARG A 104 -14.13 -8.60 -14.90
CA ARG A 104 -13.69 -7.74 -16.02
C ARG A 104 -12.36 -7.07 -15.74
N VAL A 105 -12.08 -6.72 -14.48
CA VAL A 105 -10.80 -6.21 -14.03
C VAL A 105 -10.33 -7.08 -12.86
N VAL A 106 -9.08 -7.57 -12.93
CA VAL A 106 -8.49 -8.37 -11.86
C VAL A 106 -7.05 -7.91 -11.62
N VAL A 107 -6.71 -7.66 -10.35
CA VAL A 107 -5.33 -7.46 -9.91
C VAL A 107 -5.00 -8.43 -8.78
N ASN A 108 -3.70 -8.72 -8.58
CA ASN A 108 -3.27 -9.59 -7.48
C ASN A 108 -3.62 -8.97 -6.11
N GLY A 109 -3.89 -9.84 -5.15
CA GLY A 109 -4.22 -9.47 -3.77
C GLY A 109 -3.01 -9.34 -2.85
N GLY A 110 -3.13 -9.90 -1.62
CA GLY A 110 -2.14 -9.82 -0.58
C GLY A 110 -0.99 -10.80 -0.70
N TYR A 111 -0.10 -10.78 0.30
CA TYR A 111 1.08 -11.65 0.35
C TYR A 111 0.72 -13.12 0.65
N PHE A 112 1.48 -14.05 0.10
CA PHE A 112 1.32 -15.48 0.31
C PHE A 112 2.66 -16.22 0.34
N LEU A 113 2.67 -17.44 0.88
CA LEU A 113 3.86 -18.27 1.03
C LEU A 113 4.06 -19.15 -0.21
N MET A 114 4.97 -18.75 -1.09
CA MET A 114 5.24 -19.46 -2.37
C MET A 114 5.87 -20.86 -2.20
N ASP A 115 6.53 -21.10 -1.08
CA ASP A 115 7.23 -22.34 -0.75
C ASP A 115 6.34 -23.41 -0.11
N LYS A 116 5.06 -23.11 0.09
CA LYS A 116 4.06 -24.03 0.61
C LYS A 116 3.10 -24.55 -0.46
N THR A 117 2.66 -25.79 -0.31
CA THR A 117 1.62 -26.41 -1.14
C THR A 117 0.70 -27.26 -0.27
N PRO A 118 -0.59 -26.96 -0.13
CA PRO A 118 -1.23 -25.75 -0.64
C PRO A 118 -0.66 -24.48 -0.03
N THR A 119 -0.70 -23.37 -0.76
CA THR A 119 -0.17 -22.10 -0.30
C THR A 119 -1.01 -21.49 0.83
N GLU A 120 -0.41 -20.63 1.64
CA GLU A 120 -1.05 -19.94 2.73
C GLU A 120 -0.96 -18.42 2.54
N HIS A 121 -2.02 -17.68 2.88
CA HIS A 121 -2.00 -16.22 2.89
C HIS A 121 -1.18 -15.69 4.08
N VAL A 122 -0.48 -14.58 3.90
CA VAL A 122 0.27 -13.93 4.97
C VAL A 122 -0.60 -12.86 5.60
N GLY A 123 -1.25 -13.21 6.71
CA GLY A 123 -2.18 -12.35 7.44
C GLY A 123 -3.62 -12.53 7.01
N LEU A 124 -4.47 -11.58 7.39
CA LEU A 124 -5.90 -11.65 7.20
C LEU A 124 -6.28 -11.89 5.74
N LEU A 125 -7.12 -12.89 5.54
CA LEU A 125 -7.92 -13.07 4.35
C LEU A 125 -9.33 -13.43 4.82
N TYR A 126 -10.27 -12.55 4.57
CA TYR A 126 -11.64 -12.63 5.01
C TYR A 126 -12.53 -12.44 3.79
N VAL A 127 -13.39 -13.39 3.48
CA VAL A 127 -14.15 -13.43 2.24
C VAL A 127 -15.56 -13.91 2.53
N ASN A 128 -16.56 -13.18 2.06
CA ASN A 128 -17.97 -13.45 2.31
C ASN A 128 -18.28 -13.66 3.80
N ASN A 129 -17.80 -12.76 4.63
CA ASN A 129 -17.98 -12.81 6.08
C ASN A 129 -17.33 -14.04 6.78
N HIS A 130 -16.32 -14.67 6.14
CA HIS A 130 -15.63 -15.84 6.69
C HIS A 130 -14.11 -15.65 6.72
N THR A 131 -13.48 -16.01 7.81
CA THR A 131 -12.02 -16.01 7.94
C THR A 131 -11.41 -17.18 7.16
N VAL A 132 -10.74 -16.89 6.04
CA VAL A 132 -9.96 -17.85 5.25
C VAL A 132 -8.54 -17.98 5.83
N ALA A 133 -7.95 -16.87 6.27
CA ALA A 133 -6.69 -16.82 7.00
C ALA A 133 -6.75 -15.73 8.09
N PRO A 134 -6.21 -15.99 9.30
CA PRO A 134 -6.29 -15.04 10.41
C PRO A 134 -5.30 -13.88 10.23
N ALA A 135 -5.58 -12.76 10.91
CA ALA A 135 -4.68 -11.61 10.93
C ALA A 135 -3.30 -11.97 11.53
N THR A 136 -2.24 -11.44 10.93
CA THR A 136 -0.90 -11.49 11.54
C THR A 136 -0.90 -10.60 12.79
N LYS A 137 -0.68 -11.20 13.95
CA LYS A 137 -0.67 -10.49 15.24
C LYS A 137 0.70 -10.01 15.68
N SER A 138 1.74 -10.67 15.22
CA SER A 138 3.11 -10.29 15.55
C SER A 138 4.12 -10.82 14.55
N VAL A 139 5.26 -10.15 14.44
CA VAL A 139 6.37 -10.50 13.56
C VAL A 139 7.65 -10.60 14.40
N LEU A 140 8.50 -11.60 14.12
CA LEU A 140 9.82 -11.72 14.71
C LEU A 140 10.85 -11.01 13.80
N ARG A 141 11.59 -10.04 14.35
CA ARG A 141 12.70 -9.35 13.70
C ARG A 141 13.86 -9.20 14.67
N ASN A 142 15.07 -9.51 14.25
CA ASN A 142 16.29 -9.38 15.09
C ASN A 142 16.11 -9.97 16.50
N ASN A 143 15.48 -11.14 16.61
CA ASN A 143 15.15 -11.84 17.88
C ASN A 143 14.20 -11.06 18.81
N LYS A 144 13.58 -9.97 18.34
CA LYS A 144 12.54 -9.24 19.07
C LYS A 144 11.17 -9.53 18.43
N ARG A 145 10.15 -9.67 19.26
CA ARG A 145 8.75 -9.86 18.81
C ARG A 145 8.05 -8.52 18.79
N PHE A 146 7.49 -8.18 17.66
CA PHE A 146 6.74 -6.95 17.43
C PHE A 146 5.27 -7.30 17.22
N PHE A 147 4.38 -6.83 18.08
CA PHE A 147 2.95 -6.87 17.81
C PHE A 147 2.63 -5.80 16.77
N THR A 148 1.79 -6.13 15.81
CA THR A 148 1.44 -5.21 14.72
C THR A 148 0.02 -5.45 14.23
N ALA A 149 -0.73 -4.38 14.05
CA ALA A 149 -1.89 -4.35 13.19
C ALA A 149 -1.40 -3.93 11.81
N ARG A 150 -1.56 -4.79 10.81
CA ARG A 150 -1.13 -4.48 9.44
C ARG A 150 -2.23 -3.80 8.67
N GLY A 151 -1.85 -3.05 7.66
CA GLY A 151 -2.77 -2.49 6.71
C GLY A 151 -3.62 -3.57 6.04
N ALA A 152 -4.92 -3.33 5.97
CA ALA A 152 -5.89 -4.15 5.28
C ALA A 152 -6.75 -3.28 4.36
N LEU A 153 -7.16 -3.86 3.24
CA LEU A 153 -8.21 -3.33 2.37
C LEU A 153 -9.47 -4.12 2.68
N GLY A 154 -10.60 -3.44 2.87
CA GLY A 154 -11.91 -4.04 3.07
C GLY A 154 -12.95 -3.49 2.13
N PHE A 155 -13.92 -4.34 1.79
CA PHE A 155 -15.12 -4.01 1.02
C PHE A 155 -16.35 -4.39 1.83
N SER A 156 -17.43 -3.62 1.68
CA SER A 156 -18.75 -3.94 2.25
C SER A 156 -19.78 -4.05 1.12
N ASP A 157 -20.84 -4.79 1.35
CA ASP A 157 -21.93 -5.04 0.39
C ASP A 157 -22.63 -3.75 -0.11
N ASP A 158 -22.53 -2.66 0.64
CA ASP A 158 -23.07 -1.35 0.23
C ASP A 158 -22.13 -0.60 -0.75
N GLY A 159 -21.02 -1.22 -1.17
CA GLY A 159 -19.99 -0.64 -2.04
C GLY A 159 -18.99 0.25 -1.30
N SER A 160 -19.03 0.33 0.02
CA SER A 160 -18.03 1.09 0.78
C SER A 160 -16.68 0.39 0.77
N ILE A 161 -15.61 1.20 0.78
CA ILE A 161 -14.21 0.76 0.72
C ILE A 161 -13.51 1.37 1.92
N ASP A 162 -12.76 0.55 2.65
CA ASP A 162 -11.96 1.03 3.77
C ASP A 162 -10.53 0.48 3.74
N ILE A 163 -9.57 1.28 4.21
CA ILE A 163 -8.17 0.91 4.42
C ILE A 163 -7.81 1.28 5.84
N ALA A 164 -7.51 0.27 6.64
CA ALA A 164 -7.26 0.43 8.08
C ALA A 164 -6.11 -0.46 8.56
N TRP A 165 -5.57 -0.17 9.74
CA TRP A 165 -4.66 -1.08 10.44
C TRP A 165 -5.47 -2.07 11.27
N VAL A 166 -5.44 -3.35 10.87
CA VAL A 166 -6.40 -4.35 11.33
C VAL A 166 -5.73 -5.50 12.09
N THR A 167 -6.42 -6.00 13.09
CA THR A 167 -6.12 -7.27 13.77
C THR A 167 -7.42 -8.06 13.98
N SER A 168 -7.30 -9.31 14.41
CA SER A 168 -8.44 -10.15 14.72
C SER A 168 -8.39 -10.68 16.14
N ARG A 169 -9.58 -10.80 16.80
CA ARG A 169 -9.72 -11.39 18.11
C ARG A 169 -11.07 -12.14 18.19
N ASN A 170 -11.03 -13.44 18.50
CA ASN A 170 -12.23 -14.29 18.61
C ASN A 170 -13.14 -14.19 17.37
N ASP A 171 -12.56 -14.35 16.19
CA ASP A 171 -13.21 -14.27 14.87
C ASP A 171 -13.82 -12.90 14.51
N SER A 172 -13.66 -11.89 15.36
CA SER A 172 -14.05 -10.51 15.07
C SER A 172 -12.83 -9.71 14.59
N LEU A 173 -13.07 -8.80 13.65
CA LEU A 173 -12.08 -7.88 13.13
C LEU A 173 -12.12 -6.56 13.91
N PHE A 174 -10.94 -5.99 14.12
CA PHE A 174 -10.77 -4.72 14.82
C PHE A 174 -9.79 -3.84 14.06
N ASN A 175 -10.16 -2.59 13.85
CA ASN A 175 -9.28 -1.58 13.30
C ASN A 175 -8.71 -0.68 14.40
N PHE A 176 -7.61 -0.02 14.07
CA PHE A 176 -7.00 1.06 14.86
C PHE A 176 -6.98 2.32 14.01
N ALA A 177 -7.35 3.46 14.60
CA ALA A 177 -7.28 4.76 13.92
C ALA A 177 -5.83 5.17 13.57
N GLU A 178 -4.86 4.64 14.32
CA GLU A 178 -3.43 4.85 14.12
C GLU A 178 -2.70 3.51 14.18
N PRO A 179 -1.60 3.30 13.42
CA PRO A 179 -0.82 2.09 13.51
C PRO A 179 -0.15 1.97 14.88
N LEU A 180 0.20 0.75 15.29
CA LEU A 180 1.02 0.55 16.48
C LEU A 180 2.41 1.19 16.25
N GLU A 181 2.89 1.97 17.23
CA GLU A 181 4.15 2.73 17.14
C GLU A 181 5.40 1.84 17.24
N ASN A 182 5.52 0.86 16.34
CA ASN A 182 6.73 0.06 16.23
C ASN A 182 7.85 0.86 15.55
N HIS A 183 9.07 0.67 16.07
CA HIS A 183 10.31 1.09 15.43
C HIS A 183 11.33 -0.04 15.45
N PRO A 184 12.34 -0.09 14.56
CA PRO A 184 13.25 -1.23 14.44
C PRO A 184 13.89 -1.71 15.74
N GLU A 185 14.11 -0.80 16.70
CA GLU A 185 14.70 -1.14 18.01
C GLU A 185 13.69 -1.16 19.17
N GLU A 186 12.47 -0.67 18.94
CA GLU A 186 11.45 -0.46 19.96
C GLU A 186 10.16 -1.20 19.58
N PRO A 187 10.01 -2.49 19.97
CA PRO A 187 8.81 -3.27 19.69
C PRO A 187 7.64 -2.83 20.58
N VAL A 188 6.44 -2.83 20.02
CA VAL A 188 5.20 -2.84 20.80
C VAL A 188 4.95 -4.27 21.28
N ASP A 189 4.71 -4.47 22.58
CA ASP A 189 4.64 -5.78 23.23
C ASP A 189 3.25 -6.42 23.21
N SER A 190 2.18 -5.62 22.98
CA SER A 190 0.79 -6.08 23.03
C SER A 190 -0.14 -5.11 22.33
N PHE A 191 -1.34 -5.59 22.02
CA PHE A 191 -2.43 -4.72 21.57
C PHE A 191 -3.13 -4.04 22.75
N ASP A 192 -3.38 -2.76 22.61
CA ASP A 192 -4.32 -2.03 23.46
C ASP A 192 -5.69 -1.96 22.79
N PHE A 193 -6.53 -2.95 23.06
CA PHE A 193 -7.87 -3.03 22.47
C PHE A 193 -8.85 -1.92 22.93
N SER A 194 -8.46 -1.09 23.90
CA SER A 194 -9.26 0.09 24.25
C SER A 194 -9.20 1.20 23.19
N LYS A 195 -8.20 1.10 22.26
CA LYS A 195 -8.01 1.99 21.11
C LYS A 195 -8.49 1.40 19.80
N ALA A 196 -9.03 0.19 19.84
CA ALA A 196 -9.51 -0.53 18.67
C ALA A 196 -11.03 -0.47 18.58
N GLU A 197 -11.56 -0.35 17.38
CA GLU A 197 -12.98 -0.39 17.10
C GLU A 197 -13.33 -1.65 16.29
N PRO A 198 -14.55 -2.20 16.41
CA PRO A 198 -14.99 -3.25 15.49
C PRO A 198 -14.89 -2.79 14.05
N TRP A 199 -14.36 -3.66 13.19
CA TRP A 199 -14.25 -3.38 11.77
C TRP A 199 -15.25 -4.25 11.02
N ASP A 200 -16.30 -3.63 10.52
CA ASP A 200 -17.44 -4.28 9.88
C ASP A 200 -17.28 -4.17 8.36
N VAL A 201 -16.85 -5.26 7.75
CA VAL A 201 -16.65 -5.43 6.31
C VAL A 201 -17.02 -6.85 5.91
N ASP A 202 -17.43 -7.06 4.67
CA ASP A 202 -17.82 -8.36 4.12
C ASP A 202 -16.62 -9.12 3.57
N ASP A 203 -15.71 -8.39 2.92
CA ASP A 203 -14.44 -8.89 2.39
C ASP A 203 -13.26 -8.08 2.90
N ALA A 204 -12.15 -8.73 3.23
CA ALA A 204 -10.91 -8.04 3.60
C ALA A 204 -9.64 -8.85 3.30
N LEU A 205 -8.56 -8.17 2.98
CA LEU A 205 -7.23 -8.77 2.91
C LEU A 205 -6.16 -7.89 3.55
N HIS A 206 -5.26 -8.53 4.30
CA HIS A 206 -4.00 -7.92 4.71
C HIS A 206 -3.06 -7.79 3.52
N ALA A 207 -2.39 -6.64 3.46
CA ALA A 207 -1.27 -6.41 2.58
C ALA A 207 -0.28 -5.46 3.28
N GLY A 208 -0.18 -4.21 2.85
CA GLY A 208 0.64 -3.19 3.50
C GLY A 208 2.05 -3.04 2.90
N PRO A 209 2.74 -2.02 3.34
CA PRO A 209 2.27 -1.02 4.29
C PRO A 209 1.19 -0.10 3.70
N VAL A 210 0.44 0.58 4.57
CA VAL A 210 -0.37 1.74 4.18
C VAL A 210 0.55 2.79 3.59
N LEU A 211 0.12 3.43 2.51
CA LEU A 211 0.89 4.41 1.72
C LEU A 211 0.39 5.83 1.94
N MET A 212 -0.93 5.96 2.11
CA MET A 212 -1.61 7.23 2.32
C MET A 212 -2.69 7.06 3.37
N HIS A 213 -2.86 8.10 4.17
CA HIS A 213 -3.91 8.22 5.18
C HIS A 213 -4.33 9.68 5.31
N ASP A 214 -5.64 9.96 5.40
CA ASP A 214 -6.22 11.32 5.49
C ASP A 214 -5.72 12.26 4.37
N GLY A 215 -5.60 11.78 3.14
CA GLY A 215 -5.12 12.56 1.99
C GLY A 215 -3.64 12.91 2.02
N LYS A 216 -2.88 12.35 2.97
CA LYS A 216 -1.45 12.58 3.12
C LYS A 216 -0.64 11.34 2.81
N ILE A 217 0.52 11.51 2.19
CA ILE A 217 1.49 10.43 2.06
C ILE A 217 2.01 10.07 3.45
N ARG A 218 1.79 8.81 3.84
CA ARG A 218 2.20 8.24 5.13
C ARG A 218 2.54 6.77 4.94
N VAL A 219 3.78 6.47 4.63
CA VAL A 219 4.23 5.09 4.43
C VAL A 219 4.63 4.48 5.77
N THR A 220 3.81 3.56 6.27
CA THR A 220 3.91 2.97 7.62
C THR A 220 4.75 1.69 7.67
N SER A 221 5.90 1.70 6.96
CA SER A 221 6.76 0.51 6.85
C SER A 221 7.33 0.05 8.18
N ASP A 222 7.66 0.96 9.07
CA ASP A 222 8.26 0.63 10.36
C ASP A 222 7.18 0.19 11.36
N GLU A 223 6.08 0.91 11.41
CA GLU A 223 4.94 0.64 12.26
C GLU A 223 4.32 -0.74 11.96
N GLU A 224 4.25 -1.12 10.68
CA GLU A 224 3.75 -2.42 10.23
C GLU A 224 4.82 -3.52 10.16
N VAL A 225 6.05 -3.24 10.62
CA VAL A 225 7.16 -4.19 10.73
C VAL A 225 7.59 -4.78 9.37
N PHE A 226 7.70 -3.91 8.34
CA PHE A 226 8.28 -4.26 7.05
C PHE A 226 9.78 -3.97 6.95
N PHE A 227 10.38 -3.32 7.96
CA PHE A 227 11.83 -3.16 8.05
C PHE A 227 12.54 -4.51 8.12
N GLY A 228 13.78 -4.56 7.66
CA GLY A 228 14.55 -5.81 7.57
C GLY A 228 14.04 -6.79 6.50
N SER A 229 13.17 -6.33 5.59
CA SER A 229 12.72 -7.04 4.41
C SER A 229 13.08 -6.28 3.13
N THR A 230 12.86 -6.90 1.98
CA THR A 230 13.06 -6.23 0.68
C THR A 230 11.87 -5.39 0.23
N ILE A 231 10.75 -5.45 0.95
CA ILE A 231 9.51 -4.77 0.58
C ILE A 231 9.67 -3.25 0.36
N PRO A 232 10.45 -2.49 1.17
CA PRO A 232 10.65 -1.08 0.93
C PRO A 232 11.45 -0.72 -0.33
N ASN A 233 12.15 -1.68 -0.95
CA ASN A 233 13.02 -1.42 -2.10
C ASN A 233 12.22 -1.20 -3.40
N ILE A 234 12.93 -0.82 -4.48
CA ILE A 234 12.34 -0.65 -5.81
C ILE A 234 11.95 -2.01 -6.40
N HIS A 235 10.66 -2.15 -6.73
CA HIS A 235 10.06 -3.37 -7.29
C HIS A 235 8.94 -3.04 -8.30
N PRO A 236 8.50 -4.03 -9.13
CA PRO A 236 7.14 -4.00 -9.67
C PRO A 236 6.15 -3.92 -8.52
N ARG A 237 5.07 -3.15 -8.66
CA ARG A 237 4.12 -2.88 -7.57
C ARG A 237 2.68 -3.06 -7.98
N THR A 238 1.87 -3.43 -7.01
CA THR A 238 0.42 -3.31 -7.05
C THR A 238 -0.02 -2.51 -5.83
N ALA A 239 -0.97 -1.61 -6.02
CA ALA A 239 -1.57 -0.83 -4.94
C ALA A 239 -3.07 -0.71 -5.16
N ALA A 240 -3.81 -0.57 -4.06
CA ALA A 240 -5.20 -0.19 -4.04
C ALA A 240 -5.37 1.09 -3.21
N GLY A 241 -6.39 1.87 -3.52
CA GLY A 241 -6.73 3.06 -2.78
C GLY A 241 -8.10 3.58 -3.20
N TYR A 242 -8.60 4.60 -2.52
CA TYR A 242 -9.84 5.23 -2.94
C TYR A 242 -9.75 6.76 -2.89
N ARG A 243 -10.58 7.38 -3.71
CA ARG A 243 -10.72 8.83 -3.81
C ARG A 243 -11.74 9.35 -2.81
N ILE A 244 -11.72 10.65 -2.57
CA ILE A 244 -12.76 11.31 -1.75
C ILE A 244 -14.18 11.14 -2.33
N SER A 245 -14.30 10.89 -3.63
CA SER A 245 -15.55 10.57 -4.33
C SER A 245 -16.04 9.13 -4.09
N GLY A 246 -15.25 8.27 -3.43
CA GLY A 246 -15.54 6.85 -3.21
C GLY A 246 -15.02 5.92 -4.32
N GLU A 247 -14.51 6.43 -5.44
CA GLU A 247 -13.97 5.59 -6.53
C GLU A 247 -12.76 4.78 -6.06
N LEU A 248 -12.79 3.46 -6.30
CA LEU A 248 -11.63 2.58 -6.13
C LEU A 248 -10.58 2.87 -7.21
N VAL A 249 -9.32 2.92 -6.80
CA VAL A 249 -8.16 3.00 -7.69
C VAL A 249 -7.30 1.77 -7.50
N LEU A 250 -7.15 0.97 -8.55
CA LEU A 250 -6.21 -0.16 -8.60
C LEU A 250 -5.05 0.24 -9.50
N LEU A 251 -3.82 0.19 -8.99
CA LEU A 251 -2.61 0.57 -9.72
C LEU A 251 -1.65 -0.60 -9.81
N VAL A 252 -1.11 -0.86 -11.01
CA VAL A 252 0.00 -1.79 -11.24
C VAL A 252 1.14 -1.07 -11.93
N VAL A 253 2.34 -1.19 -11.38
CA VAL A 253 3.58 -0.62 -11.92
C VAL A 253 4.51 -1.74 -12.35
N ASP A 254 4.90 -1.76 -13.61
CA ASP A 254 5.93 -2.67 -14.12
C ASP A 254 7.29 -2.40 -13.46
N GLY A 255 8.16 -3.41 -13.47
CA GLY A 255 9.51 -3.23 -12.96
C GLY A 255 10.46 -4.34 -13.41
N ARG A 256 11.72 -4.23 -12.99
CA ARG A 256 12.79 -5.18 -13.31
C ARG A 256 13.06 -5.34 -14.81
N GLN A 257 12.81 -4.28 -15.57
CA GLN A 257 13.03 -4.23 -17.02
C GLN A 257 13.52 -2.84 -17.45
N VAL A 258 14.17 -2.77 -18.61
CA VAL A 258 14.75 -1.51 -19.11
C VAL A 258 13.70 -0.41 -19.29
N SER A 259 12.51 -0.78 -19.75
CA SER A 259 11.40 0.15 -19.99
C SER A 259 10.66 0.57 -18.71
N SER A 260 10.87 -0.14 -17.58
CA SER A 260 10.27 0.18 -16.30
C SER A 260 11.08 -0.44 -15.16
N ARG A 261 11.72 0.38 -14.35
CA ARG A 261 12.54 -0.07 -13.23
C ARG A 261 11.72 -0.59 -12.04
N GLY A 262 10.48 -0.14 -11.96
CA GLY A 262 9.66 -0.23 -10.77
C GLY A 262 9.75 1.01 -9.89
N VAL A 263 9.10 0.97 -8.75
CA VAL A 263 9.06 2.07 -7.78
C VAL A 263 9.27 1.55 -6.36
N ASP A 264 9.79 2.42 -5.49
CA ASP A 264 9.76 2.19 -4.04
C ASP A 264 8.39 2.56 -3.46
N LEU A 265 8.22 2.41 -2.13
CA LEU A 265 6.93 2.68 -1.49
C LEU A 265 6.57 4.17 -1.44
N GLN A 266 7.55 5.05 -1.35
CA GLN A 266 7.31 6.50 -1.36
C GLN A 266 6.89 6.96 -2.76
N GLU A 267 7.55 6.46 -3.79
CA GLU A 267 7.20 6.69 -5.17
C GLU A 267 5.81 6.14 -5.51
N LEU A 268 5.48 4.94 -4.99
CA LEU A 268 4.14 4.36 -5.13
C LEU A 268 3.06 5.23 -4.49
N ALA A 269 3.33 5.77 -3.28
CA ALA A 269 2.41 6.70 -2.61
C ALA A 269 2.22 8.01 -3.40
N ILE A 270 3.28 8.52 -4.04
CA ILE A 270 3.19 9.69 -4.93
C ILE A 270 2.28 9.39 -6.12
N LEU A 271 2.41 8.21 -6.74
CA LEU A 271 1.55 7.80 -7.85
C LEU A 271 0.08 7.66 -7.43
N MET A 272 -0.20 7.09 -6.25
CA MET A 272 -1.57 7.00 -5.74
C MET A 272 -2.16 8.39 -5.46
N LYS A 273 -1.37 9.30 -4.91
CA LYS A 273 -1.77 10.70 -4.71
C LYS A 273 -2.05 11.42 -6.03
N ASP A 274 -1.21 11.21 -7.05
CA ASP A 274 -1.39 11.79 -8.39
C ASP A 274 -2.69 11.27 -9.05
N LEU A 275 -3.09 10.03 -8.78
CA LEU A 275 -4.36 9.46 -9.18
C LEU A 275 -5.56 9.95 -8.33
N GLY A 276 -5.35 10.81 -7.33
CA GLY A 276 -6.38 11.46 -6.52
C GLY A 276 -6.81 10.66 -5.28
N CYS A 277 -6.08 9.64 -4.87
CA CYS A 277 -6.41 8.86 -3.68
C CYS A 277 -6.26 9.70 -2.40
N VAL A 278 -7.15 9.46 -1.44
CA VAL A 278 -7.05 9.96 -0.06
C VAL A 278 -6.56 8.88 0.90
N GLU A 279 -6.86 7.61 0.60
CA GLU A 279 -6.32 6.43 1.28
C GLU A 279 -5.67 5.51 0.24
N ALA A 280 -4.57 4.85 0.60
CA ALA A 280 -3.91 3.88 -0.27
C ALA A 280 -3.08 2.86 0.49
N ILE A 281 -2.99 1.65 -0.04
CA ILE A 281 -2.24 0.52 0.51
C ILE A 281 -1.43 -0.17 -0.58
N ASN A 282 -0.20 -0.61 -0.25
CA ASN A 282 0.58 -1.48 -1.11
C ASN A 282 0.09 -2.93 -0.98
N LEU A 283 -0.06 -3.61 -2.10
CA LEU A 283 -0.41 -5.03 -2.19
C LEU A 283 0.84 -5.89 -2.44
N ASP A 284 0.66 -7.21 -2.70
CA ASP A 284 1.80 -8.03 -3.12
C ASP A 284 2.39 -7.51 -4.42
N GLY A 285 3.70 -7.59 -4.51
CA GLY A 285 4.46 -6.97 -5.57
C GLY A 285 5.36 -7.94 -6.35
N GLY A 286 6.33 -7.37 -7.05
CA GLY A 286 7.30 -8.16 -7.80
C GLY A 286 6.68 -8.93 -8.96
N GLY A 287 6.89 -10.25 -9.00
CA GLY A 287 6.33 -11.10 -10.07
C GLY A 287 4.82 -11.28 -10.01
N SER A 288 4.19 -10.97 -8.87
CA SER A 288 2.73 -11.01 -8.71
C SER A 288 2.03 -9.80 -9.31
N SER A 289 2.75 -8.66 -9.48
CA SER A 289 2.17 -7.39 -9.96
C SER A 289 1.60 -7.54 -11.36
N ALA A 290 0.30 -7.75 -11.46
CA ALA A 290 -0.37 -7.92 -12.75
C ALA A 290 -1.79 -7.34 -12.73
N MET A 291 -2.22 -6.85 -13.90
CA MET A 291 -3.59 -6.39 -14.15
C MET A 291 -4.13 -7.09 -15.41
N VAL A 292 -5.25 -7.75 -15.25
CA VAL A 292 -6.00 -8.38 -16.34
C VAL A 292 -7.29 -7.59 -16.55
N VAL A 293 -7.58 -7.24 -17.79
CA VAL A 293 -8.83 -6.58 -18.21
C VAL A 293 -9.43 -7.36 -19.36
N ASP A 294 -10.70 -7.73 -19.24
CA ASP A 294 -11.40 -8.59 -20.22
C ASP A 294 -10.61 -9.85 -20.61
N GLY A 295 -10.03 -10.51 -19.60
CA GLY A 295 -9.21 -11.73 -19.79
C GLY A 295 -7.84 -11.47 -20.42
N LYS A 296 -7.44 -10.21 -20.66
CA LYS A 296 -6.15 -9.86 -21.27
C LYS A 296 -5.22 -9.23 -20.25
N LEU A 297 -4.01 -9.77 -20.14
CA LEU A 297 -2.94 -9.17 -19.34
C LEU A 297 -2.50 -7.85 -19.97
N LEU A 298 -2.57 -6.74 -19.20
CA LEU A 298 -2.20 -5.41 -19.69
C LEU A 298 -0.72 -5.09 -19.51
N ASN A 299 -0.14 -5.51 -18.40
CA ASN A 299 1.24 -5.18 -18.03
C ASN A 299 2.22 -6.33 -18.32
N ARG A 300 3.48 -6.15 -17.97
CA ARG A 300 4.54 -7.15 -18.11
C ARG A 300 5.13 -7.51 -16.75
N PRO A 301 4.52 -8.46 -16.00
CA PRO A 301 4.96 -8.83 -14.66
C PRO A 301 6.47 -9.14 -14.63
N ALA A 302 7.23 -8.35 -13.86
CA ALA A 302 8.68 -8.49 -13.77
C ALA A 302 9.42 -8.63 -15.13
N GLY A 303 8.94 -7.94 -16.19
CA GLY A 303 9.55 -7.92 -17.52
C GLY A 303 9.15 -9.07 -18.45
N THR A 304 8.22 -9.93 -18.04
CA THR A 304 7.73 -11.08 -18.83
C THR A 304 6.26 -10.97 -19.15
N THR A 305 5.76 -11.83 -20.03
CA THR A 305 4.32 -12.03 -20.27
C THR A 305 3.78 -13.24 -19.51
N ILE A 306 4.63 -13.92 -18.73
CA ILE A 306 4.26 -15.08 -17.91
C ILE A 306 3.74 -14.54 -16.58
N GLN A 307 2.48 -14.84 -16.27
CA GLN A 307 1.87 -14.51 -15.00
C GLN A 307 2.35 -15.48 -13.92
N ARG A 308 2.61 -14.95 -12.74
CA ARG A 308 2.73 -15.75 -11.53
C ARG A 308 1.34 -16.13 -11.06
N GLU A 309 1.17 -17.40 -10.67
CA GLU A 309 -0.01 -17.83 -9.93
C GLU A 309 0.01 -17.21 -8.54
N VAL A 310 -1.13 -16.69 -8.11
CA VAL A 310 -1.33 -15.99 -6.82
C VAL A 310 -2.49 -16.63 -6.06
N MET A 311 -2.49 -16.46 -4.73
CA MET A 311 -3.52 -17.06 -3.89
C MET A 311 -4.83 -16.28 -3.88
N SER A 312 -4.75 -14.96 -3.92
CA SER A 312 -5.90 -14.07 -3.85
C SER A 312 -5.80 -12.95 -4.88
N ALA A 313 -6.92 -12.39 -5.25
CA ALA A 313 -7.02 -11.28 -6.18
C ALA A 313 -8.16 -10.33 -5.77
N ILE A 314 -8.06 -9.07 -6.20
CA ILE A 314 -9.16 -8.12 -6.19
C ILE A 314 -9.81 -8.20 -7.57
N ALA A 315 -11.10 -8.45 -7.59
CA ALA A 315 -11.90 -8.64 -8.80
C ALA A 315 -12.98 -7.57 -8.90
N VAL A 316 -13.19 -7.10 -10.12
CA VAL A 316 -14.30 -6.22 -10.48
C VAL A 316 -15.14 -6.95 -11.49
N SER A 317 -16.32 -7.39 -11.05
CA SER A 317 -17.29 -8.08 -11.88
C SER A 317 -18.28 -7.08 -12.47
N VAL A 318 -18.97 -7.51 -13.54
CA VAL A 318 -19.99 -6.71 -14.22
C VAL A 318 -21.24 -7.57 -14.39
N ASN A 319 -22.38 -7.07 -13.91
CA ASN A 319 -23.68 -7.70 -13.97
C ASN A 319 -24.34 -7.67 -15.36
#